data_c0431a7332abdf6ecad6ca5aba1a0a94
#
_entry.id   c0431a7332abdf6ecad6ca5aba1a0a94
#
_cell.length_a   1.000
_cell.length_b   1.000
_cell.length_c   1.000
_cell.angle_alpha   90.00
_cell.angle_beta   90.00
_cell.angle_gamma   90.00
#
_symmetry.space_group_name_H-M   'P 1'
#
loop_
_entity.id
_entity.type
_entity.pdbx_description
1 polymer ?
#
loop_
_entity_poly.entity_id
_entity_poly.type
_entity_poly.pdbx_seq_one_letter_code
_entity_poly.pdbx_strand_id
1 'polypeptide(L)'
;MSMSDPIADMLTRIRNAQTAEKTSVVVPTSKLKVSIAKVLKDEGYIEDFAVRDNGGKQILEIGLKYYAGRPVIERIERVSRPGLRIYKPANDIPEVMNGLGVAIVSTSKGVMTDRKARQTGVGGEVLCIVA
;
A
#
# COMPACT_ATOMS: atom_id res chain seq x y z
N MET A 1 -1.90 -5.18 22.04
CA MET A 1 -1.43 -5.93 20.89
C MET A 1 -0.17 -5.32 20.32
N SER A 2 0.81 -6.12 20.07
CA SER A 2 2.07 -5.62 19.53
C SER A 2 1.90 -5.23 18.05
N MET A 3 2.62 -4.23 17.64
CA MET A 3 2.66 -3.80 16.25
C MET A 3 3.62 -4.67 15.46
N SER A 4 3.32 -5.98 15.44
CA SER A 4 4.18 -6.95 14.78
C SER A 4 4.19 -6.80 13.25
N ASP A 5 3.19 -6.11 12.68
CA ASP A 5 3.12 -5.87 11.24
C ASP A 5 2.68 -4.42 10.98
N PRO A 6 3.64 -3.48 10.90
CA PRO A 6 3.31 -2.07 10.65
C PRO A 6 2.60 -1.82 9.31
N ILE A 7 2.89 -2.65 8.30
CA ILE A 7 2.23 -2.51 7.01
C ILE A 7 0.75 -2.90 7.12
N ALA A 8 0.46 -4.02 7.78
CA ALA A 8 -0.92 -4.43 8.01
C ALA A 8 -1.68 -3.37 8.81
N ASP A 9 -1.04 -2.75 9.80
CA ASP A 9 -1.64 -1.66 10.56
C ASP A 9 -2.01 -0.49 9.66
N MET A 10 -1.08 -0.08 8.78
CA MET A 10 -1.34 1.00 7.82
C MET A 10 -2.56 0.69 6.94
N LEU A 11 -2.61 -0.52 6.38
CA LEU A 11 -3.72 -0.92 5.51
C LEU A 11 -5.04 -0.95 6.27
N THR A 12 -5.02 -1.42 7.50
CA THR A 12 -6.21 -1.44 8.36
C THR A 12 -6.69 -0.03 8.68
N ARG A 13 -5.78 0.90 8.97
CA ARG A 13 -6.14 2.30 9.22
C ARG A 13 -6.77 2.95 8.00
N ILE A 14 -6.24 2.68 6.81
CA ILE A 14 -6.84 3.17 5.56
C ILE A 14 -8.26 2.61 5.41
N ARG A 15 -8.43 1.31 5.59
CA ARG A 15 -9.73 0.66 5.46
C ARG A 15 -10.75 1.22 6.45
N ASN A 16 -10.36 1.36 7.70
CA ASN A 16 -11.25 1.88 8.75
C ASN A 16 -11.61 3.34 8.51
N ALA A 17 -10.66 4.15 8.05
CA ALA A 17 -10.91 5.56 7.74
C ALA A 17 -11.91 5.71 6.59
N GLN A 18 -11.81 4.85 5.58
CA GLN A 18 -12.77 4.85 4.47
C GLN A 18 -14.16 4.46 4.93
N THR A 19 -14.27 3.47 5.81
CA THR A 19 -15.56 3.06 6.37
C THR A 19 -16.19 4.20 7.16
N ALA A 20 -15.37 4.98 7.86
CA ALA A 20 -15.83 6.15 8.61
C ALA A 20 -15.96 7.41 7.73
N GLU A 21 -15.75 7.29 6.42
CA GLU A 21 -15.86 8.39 5.45
C GLU A 21 -14.97 9.58 5.78
N LYS A 22 -13.78 9.31 6.31
CA LYS A 22 -12.80 10.36 6.61
C LYS A 22 -12.10 10.83 5.34
N THR A 23 -11.64 12.08 5.34
CA THR A 23 -10.90 12.64 4.22
C THR A 23 -9.43 12.27 4.25
N SER A 24 -8.90 11.98 5.43
CA SER A 24 -7.49 11.60 5.58
C SER A 24 -7.30 10.66 6.75
N VAL A 25 -6.14 10.02 6.77
CA VAL A 25 -5.74 9.13 7.85
C VAL A 25 -4.27 9.36 8.16
N VAL A 26 -3.90 9.23 9.44
CA VAL A 26 -2.54 9.43 9.91
C VAL A 26 -1.99 8.10 10.42
N VAL A 27 -0.76 7.79 10.02
CA VAL A 27 -0.06 6.59 10.48
C VAL A 27 1.38 6.97 10.87
N PRO A 28 2.03 6.21 11.76
CA PRO A 28 3.45 6.39 11.96
C PRO A 28 4.20 6.16 10.65
N THR A 29 5.18 7.01 10.33
CA THR A 29 5.87 6.92 9.05
C THR A 29 7.03 5.94 9.09
N SER A 30 7.38 5.43 7.91
CA SER A 30 8.61 4.70 7.65
C SER A 30 8.90 4.82 6.16
N LYS A 31 10.14 4.54 5.76
CA LYS A 31 10.50 4.59 4.34
C LYS A 31 9.62 3.67 3.50
N LEU A 32 9.36 2.47 4.00
CA LEU A 32 8.53 1.50 3.29
C LEU A 32 7.08 1.99 3.15
N LYS A 33 6.51 2.56 4.21
CA LYS A 33 5.14 3.08 4.16
C LYS A 33 5.02 4.25 3.18
N VAL A 34 6.01 5.13 3.14
CA VAL A 34 6.05 6.23 2.18
C VAL A 34 6.10 5.69 0.75
N SER A 35 6.93 4.67 0.51
CA SER A 35 7.02 4.05 -0.81
C SER A 35 5.69 3.42 -1.24
N ILE A 36 4.99 2.76 -0.32
CA ILE A 36 3.67 2.19 -0.59
C ILE A 36 2.67 3.31 -0.91
N ALA A 37 2.67 4.39 -0.13
CA ALA A 37 1.78 5.53 -0.37
C ALA A 37 2.05 6.15 -1.75
N LYS A 38 3.30 6.24 -2.15
CA LYS A 38 3.66 6.76 -3.48
C LYS A 38 3.08 5.90 -4.59
N VAL A 39 3.17 4.58 -4.46
CA VAL A 39 2.59 3.66 -5.44
C VAL A 39 1.07 3.83 -5.48
N LEU A 40 0.41 3.92 -4.32
CA LEU A 40 -1.03 4.13 -4.26
C LEU A 40 -1.44 5.42 -4.95
N LYS A 41 -0.69 6.50 -4.76
CA LYS A 41 -0.96 7.78 -5.40
C LYS A 41 -0.76 7.68 -6.91
N ASP A 42 0.35 7.12 -7.35
CA ASP A 42 0.68 7.00 -8.78
C ASP A 42 -0.35 6.15 -9.52
N GLU A 43 -0.94 5.15 -8.84
CA GLU A 43 -1.97 4.30 -9.42
C GLU A 43 -3.38 4.87 -9.26
N GLY A 44 -3.51 6.04 -8.63
CA GLY A 44 -4.80 6.71 -8.53
C GLY A 44 -5.70 6.21 -7.41
N TYR A 45 -5.17 5.50 -6.43
CA TYR A 45 -5.96 4.97 -5.32
C TYR A 45 -6.12 5.94 -4.16
N ILE A 46 -5.21 6.88 -4.01
CA ILE A 46 -5.30 7.93 -2.98
C ILE A 46 -5.10 9.30 -3.64
N GLU A 47 -5.57 10.36 -2.97
CA GLU A 47 -5.42 11.71 -3.48
C GLU A 47 -3.99 12.19 -3.37
N ASP A 48 -3.42 12.07 -2.17
CA ASP A 48 -2.07 12.56 -1.91
C ASP A 48 -1.57 11.99 -0.59
N PHE A 49 -0.31 12.25 -0.29
CA PHE A 49 0.27 11.91 1.01
C PHE A 49 1.34 12.93 1.34
N ALA A 50 1.62 13.08 2.65
CA ALA A 50 2.68 13.96 3.12
C ALA A 50 3.27 13.41 4.40
N VAL A 51 4.57 13.59 4.56
CA VAL A 51 5.25 13.31 5.83
C VAL A 51 5.27 14.61 6.62
N ARG A 52 4.77 14.59 7.84
CA ARG A 52 4.70 15.76 8.71
C ARG A 52 5.40 15.49 10.02
N ASP A 53 5.93 16.55 10.62
CA ASP A 53 6.50 16.48 11.96
C ASP A 53 5.40 16.87 12.96
N ASN A 54 5.10 15.94 13.89
CA ASN A 54 4.06 16.15 14.89
C ASN A 54 4.69 15.97 16.29
N GLY A 55 5.13 17.07 16.88
CA GLY A 55 5.69 17.07 18.21
C GLY A 55 6.95 16.23 18.37
N GLY A 56 7.85 16.30 17.38
CA GLY A 56 9.11 15.55 17.40
C GLY A 56 9.03 14.16 16.81
N LYS A 57 7.83 13.72 16.42
CA LYS A 57 7.64 12.44 15.73
C LYS A 57 7.16 12.72 14.32
N GLN A 58 7.69 11.96 13.37
CA GLN A 58 7.22 12.06 12.00
C GLN A 58 6.05 11.14 11.78
N ILE A 59 5.03 11.65 11.10
CA ILE A 59 3.83 10.91 10.74
C ILE A 59 3.63 10.99 9.23
N LEU A 60 2.91 10.01 8.71
CA LEU A 60 2.50 9.98 7.31
C LEU A 60 1.01 10.25 7.28
N GLU A 61 0.61 11.34 6.63
CA GLU A 61 -0.79 11.66 6.41
C GLU A 61 -1.17 11.27 4.99
N ILE A 62 -2.25 10.50 4.86
CA ILE A 62 -2.71 9.98 3.57
C ILE A 62 -4.08 10.57 3.29
N GLY A 63 -4.20 11.30 2.17
CA GLY A 63 -5.48 11.82 1.71
C GLY A 63 -6.25 10.76 0.97
N LEU A 64 -7.42 10.41 1.46
CA LEU A 64 -8.25 9.36 0.87
C LEU A 64 -9.01 9.88 -0.33
N LYS A 65 -9.32 8.98 -1.25
CA LYS A 65 -9.97 9.34 -2.51
C LYS A 65 -11.32 8.66 -2.61
N TYR A 66 -12.33 9.44 -2.99
CA TYR A 66 -13.69 8.96 -3.17
C TYR A 66 -14.18 9.33 -4.56
N TYR A 67 -15.06 8.51 -5.10
CA TYR A 67 -15.72 8.79 -6.37
C TYR A 67 -17.20 8.46 -6.22
N ALA A 68 -18.06 9.43 -6.52
CA ALA A 68 -19.51 9.27 -6.41
C ALA A 68 -19.93 8.78 -5.02
N GLY A 69 -19.29 9.29 -3.97
CA GLY A 69 -19.60 8.94 -2.58
C GLY A 69 -19.04 7.62 -2.11
N ARG A 70 -18.23 6.94 -2.91
CA ARG A 70 -17.65 5.65 -2.57
C ARG A 70 -16.13 5.71 -2.54
N PRO A 71 -15.47 4.97 -1.64
CA PRO A 71 -14.01 4.89 -1.66
C PRO A 71 -13.52 4.31 -2.99
N VAL A 72 -12.44 4.88 -3.52
CA VAL A 72 -11.80 4.35 -4.73
C VAL A 72 -11.19 2.99 -4.45
N ILE A 73 -10.61 2.80 -3.26
CA ILE A 73 -10.09 1.48 -2.86
C ILE A 73 -11.27 0.62 -2.39
N GLU A 74 -11.56 -0.44 -3.12
CA GLU A 74 -12.59 -1.40 -2.73
C GLU A 74 -11.99 -2.54 -1.92
N ARG A 75 -10.73 -2.89 -2.20
CA ARG A 75 -10.05 -4.00 -1.56
C ARG A 75 -8.60 -3.62 -1.30
N ILE A 76 -8.15 -3.80 -0.06
CA ILE A 76 -6.76 -3.59 0.32
C ILE A 76 -6.39 -4.64 1.36
N GLU A 77 -5.44 -5.53 1.02
CA GLU A 77 -5.12 -6.69 1.84
C GLU A 77 -3.63 -6.93 1.90
N ARG A 78 -3.17 -7.30 3.08
CA ARG A 78 -1.80 -7.73 3.30
C ARG A 78 -1.60 -9.13 2.72
N VAL A 79 -0.48 -9.35 2.04
CA VAL A 79 -0.13 -10.66 1.49
C VAL A 79 1.06 -11.25 2.27
N SER A 80 2.23 -10.66 2.13
CA SER A 80 3.42 -11.12 2.85
C SER A 80 3.36 -10.61 4.29
N ARG A 81 3.59 -11.48 5.26
CA ARG A 81 3.50 -11.15 6.70
C ARG A 81 4.79 -11.53 7.40
N PRO A 82 5.10 -10.90 8.54
CA PRO A 82 6.32 -11.28 9.28
C PRO A 82 6.42 -12.77 9.60
N GLY A 83 5.29 -13.43 9.89
CA GLY A 83 5.26 -14.85 10.19
C GLY A 83 5.26 -15.76 8.97
N LEU A 84 4.99 -15.20 7.78
CA LEU A 84 4.94 -15.95 6.54
C LEU A 84 5.25 -15.01 5.36
N ARG A 85 6.53 -14.90 5.04
CA ARG A 85 6.98 -14.04 3.94
C ARG A 85 6.66 -14.70 2.60
N ILE A 86 6.14 -13.90 1.66
CA ILE A 86 5.76 -14.35 0.32
C ILE A 86 6.65 -13.65 -0.70
N TYR A 87 7.52 -14.41 -1.35
CA TYR A 87 8.40 -13.92 -2.41
C TYR A 87 8.05 -14.60 -3.71
N LYS A 88 8.05 -13.85 -4.80
CA LYS A 88 7.74 -14.37 -6.12
C LYS A 88 8.74 -13.86 -7.14
N PRO A 89 9.21 -14.71 -8.07
CA PRO A 89 9.99 -14.23 -9.21
C PRO A 89 9.11 -13.43 -10.17
N ALA A 90 9.74 -12.67 -11.05
CA ALA A 90 9.05 -11.77 -11.97
C ALA A 90 7.89 -12.42 -12.75
N ASN A 91 8.10 -13.65 -13.20
CA ASN A 91 7.11 -14.35 -14.01
C ASN A 91 6.02 -15.04 -13.20
N ASP A 92 6.12 -15.02 -11.86
CA ASP A 92 5.16 -15.66 -10.97
C ASP A 92 4.38 -14.66 -10.11
N ILE A 93 4.61 -13.36 -10.28
CA ILE A 93 3.89 -12.33 -9.53
C ILE A 93 2.44 -12.37 -10.00
N PRO A 94 1.47 -12.54 -9.06
CA PRO A 94 0.07 -12.69 -9.45
C PRO A 94 -0.52 -11.38 -9.98
N GLU A 95 -1.46 -11.51 -10.91
CA GLU A 95 -2.31 -10.40 -11.29
C GLU A 95 -3.47 -10.30 -10.31
N VAL A 96 -3.90 -9.07 -10.03
CA VAL A 96 -5.02 -8.80 -9.14
C VAL A 96 -6.24 -8.48 -9.99
N MET A 97 -7.32 -9.25 -9.82
CA MET A 97 -8.57 -9.05 -10.56
C MET A 97 -8.33 -8.91 -12.07
N ASN A 98 -7.55 -9.82 -12.65
CA ASN A 98 -7.23 -9.85 -14.09
C ASN A 98 -6.62 -8.52 -14.59
N GLY A 99 -5.81 -7.88 -13.78
CA GLY A 99 -5.14 -6.64 -14.13
C GLY A 99 -5.92 -5.37 -13.79
N LEU A 100 -7.10 -5.49 -13.21
CA LEU A 100 -7.88 -4.32 -12.76
C LEU A 100 -7.35 -3.75 -11.45
N GLY A 101 -6.71 -4.59 -10.62
CA GLY A 101 -6.05 -4.15 -9.41
C GLY A 101 -4.55 -4.22 -9.54
N VAL A 102 -3.84 -3.97 -8.44
CA VAL A 102 -2.37 -4.04 -8.41
C VAL A 102 -1.90 -4.81 -7.20
N ALA A 103 -0.78 -5.51 -7.36
CA ALA A 103 0.01 -5.99 -6.23
C ALA A 103 1.16 -5.01 -6.03
N ILE A 104 1.46 -4.68 -4.79
CA ILE A 104 2.60 -3.83 -4.45
C ILE A 104 3.74 -4.74 -4.02
N VAL A 105 4.86 -4.66 -4.72
CA VAL A 105 5.98 -5.58 -4.58
C VAL A 105 7.22 -4.81 -4.16
N SER A 106 7.91 -5.31 -3.15
CA SER A 106 9.21 -4.77 -2.73
C SER A 106 10.31 -5.55 -3.45
N THR A 107 11.04 -4.86 -4.32
CA THR A 107 12.09 -5.47 -5.14
C THR A 107 13.44 -4.86 -4.81
N SER A 108 14.50 -5.44 -5.35
CA SER A 108 15.85 -4.88 -5.22
C SER A 108 15.98 -3.49 -5.87
N LYS A 109 15.05 -3.13 -6.75
CA LYS A 109 15.03 -1.83 -7.42
C LYS A 109 13.99 -0.89 -6.84
N GLY A 110 13.41 -1.23 -5.69
CA GLY A 110 12.44 -0.40 -5.00
C GLY A 110 11.06 -1.04 -4.93
N VAL A 111 10.13 -0.31 -4.33
CA VAL A 111 8.73 -0.72 -4.22
C VAL A 111 8.00 -0.30 -5.49
N MET A 112 7.29 -1.24 -6.09
CA MET A 112 6.62 -0.99 -7.38
C MET A 112 5.39 -1.88 -7.52
N THR A 113 4.62 -1.64 -8.58
CA THR A 113 3.47 -2.49 -8.90
C THR A 113 3.95 -3.81 -9.52
N ASP A 114 3.06 -4.81 -9.49
CA ASP A 114 3.30 -6.09 -10.16
C ASP A 114 3.59 -5.90 -11.65
N ARG A 115 2.85 -4.99 -12.30
CA ARG A 115 3.04 -4.72 -13.73
C ARG A 115 4.44 -4.19 -14.03
N LYS A 116 4.90 -3.23 -13.22
CA LYS A 116 6.22 -2.66 -13.40
C LYS A 116 7.32 -3.67 -13.07
N ALA A 117 7.13 -4.49 -12.05
CA ALA A 117 8.08 -5.55 -11.70
C ALA A 117 8.23 -6.55 -12.84
N ARG A 118 7.13 -6.95 -13.46
CA ARG A 118 7.18 -7.85 -14.62
C ARG A 118 7.88 -7.19 -15.82
N GLN A 119 7.60 -5.93 -16.10
CA GLN A 119 8.26 -5.19 -17.18
C GLN A 119 9.77 -5.06 -16.96
N THR A 120 10.16 -4.83 -15.72
CA THR A 120 11.58 -4.67 -15.36
C THR A 120 12.29 -6.01 -15.23
N GLY A 121 11.52 -7.11 -15.14
CA GLY A 121 12.08 -8.45 -15.01
C GLY A 121 12.61 -8.75 -13.61
N VAL A 122 12.06 -8.11 -12.56
CA VAL A 122 12.49 -8.32 -11.19
C VAL A 122 11.35 -8.91 -10.37
N GLY A 123 11.71 -9.84 -9.50
CA GLY A 123 10.79 -10.38 -8.51
C GLY A 123 11.03 -9.72 -7.16
N GLY A 124 10.25 -10.12 -6.17
CA GLY A 124 10.40 -9.59 -4.83
C GLY A 124 9.33 -10.08 -3.87
N GLU A 125 9.24 -9.38 -2.77
CA GLU A 125 8.25 -9.66 -1.74
C GLU A 125 6.92 -9.00 -2.12
N VAL A 126 5.86 -9.82 -2.22
CA VAL A 126 4.52 -9.30 -2.51
C VAL A 126 3.93 -8.77 -1.21
N LEU A 127 3.94 -7.46 -1.03
CA LEU A 127 3.55 -6.83 0.23
C LEU A 127 2.04 -6.87 0.44
N CYS A 128 1.29 -6.43 -0.56
CA CYS A 128 -0.16 -6.31 -0.44
C CYS A 128 -0.80 -6.26 -1.82
N ILE A 129 -2.12 -6.39 -1.84
CA ILE A 129 -2.91 -6.20 -3.06
C ILE A 129 -3.93 -5.10 -2.83
N VAL A 130 -4.21 -4.35 -3.88
CA VAL A 130 -5.14 -3.22 -3.86
C VAL A 130 -6.00 -3.27 -5.13
N ALA A 131 -7.28 -3.07 -4.93
CA ALA A 131 -8.21 -3.01 -6.05
C ALA A 131 -9.36 -2.06 -5.77
#